data_2a3812272dfe7cf64a69f745c7bd22e3
#
_entry.id   2a3812272dfe7cf64a69f745c7bd22e3
#
_cell.length_a   1.000
_cell.length_b   1.000
_cell.length_c   1.000
_cell.angle_alpha   90.00
_cell.angle_beta   90.00
_cell.angle_gamma   90.00
#
_symmetry.space_group_name_H-M   'P 1'
#
loop_
_entity.id
_entity.type
_entity.pdbx_description
1 polymer ?
#
loop_
_entity_poly.entity_id
_entity_poly.type
_entity_poly.pdbx_seq_one_letter_code
_entity_poly.pdbx_strand_id
1 'polypeptide(L)'
;MTNTPISFARNPVQFIEVGEILLGGIGGVVPRLIKKYGFKEARRILGVFLAPIISFKPLEMNEYWSRTSFQFGDFRTRFLIRPSAGMKILSTGQQLSGGLRSLMQGGAQKDHYLREKLREGLKEGEVCFDFCIQLFVDEKKTPIEDAYIE
;
A
#
# COMPACT_ATOMS: atom_id res chain seq x y z
N MET A 1 -6.56 5.92 -0.56
CA MET A 1 -5.10 5.94 -0.32
C MET A 1 -4.57 4.55 -0.13
N THR A 2 -3.33 4.30 -0.48
CA THR A 2 -2.66 3.01 -0.29
C THR A 2 -1.28 3.25 0.32
N ASN A 3 -0.78 2.24 1.01
CA ASN A 3 0.58 2.26 1.58
C ASN A 3 1.64 1.71 0.62
N THR A 4 1.33 1.65 -0.68
CA THR A 4 2.25 1.27 -1.74
C THR A 4 2.23 2.31 -2.83
N PRO A 5 3.39 2.72 -3.37
CA PRO A 5 3.49 3.74 -4.42
C PRO A 5 2.84 3.29 -5.73
N ILE A 6 2.91 2.01 -6.00
CA ILE A 6 2.40 1.40 -7.23
C ILE A 6 1.19 0.50 -6.97
N SER A 7 0.33 0.35 -7.99
CA SER A 7 -0.79 -0.58 -7.94
C SER A 7 -0.37 -1.99 -8.34
N PHE A 8 -1.03 -3.00 -7.77
CA PHE A 8 -0.88 -4.38 -8.27
C PHE A 8 -1.52 -4.56 -9.67
N ALA A 9 -2.45 -3.71 -10.03
CA ALA A 9 -3.11 -3.68 -11.34
C ALA A 9 -2.72 -2.42 -12.12
N ARG A 10 -2.46 -2.55 -13.41
CA ARG A 10 -2.12 -1.44 -14.30
C ARG A 10 -3.33 -0.61 -14.71
N ASN A 11 -4.47 -1.27 -14.85
CA ASN A 11 -5.72 -0.66 -15.30
C ASN A 11 -6.92 -1.30 -14.59
N PRO A 12 -8.13 -0.70 -14.70
CA PRO A 12 -9.34 -1.20 -14.05
C PRO A 12 -9.72 -2.63 -14.44
N VAL A 13 -9.50 -3.02 -15.69
CA VAL A 13 -9.80 -4.38 -16.17
C VAL A 13 -8.94 -5.40 -15.44
N GLN A 14 -7.63 -5.19 -15.42
CA GLN A 14 -6.71 -6.07 -14.67
C GLN A 14 -7.05 -6.09 -13.17
N PHE A 15 -7.52 -4.98 -12.60
CA PHE A 15 -7.93 -4.93 -11.20
C PHE A 15 -9.08 -5.89 -10.91
N ILE A 16 -10.13 -5.88 -11.76
CA ILE A 16 -11.29 -6.77 -11.63
C ILE A 16 -10.87 -8.23 -11.81
N GLU A 17 -10.11 -8.53 -12.86
CA GLU A 17 -9.67 -9.88 -13.17
C GLU A 17 -8.79 -10.50 -12.10
N VAL A 18 -7.86 -9.73 -11.54
CA VAL A 18 -7.03 -10.18 -10.41
C VAL A 18 -7.88 -10.39 -9.17
N GLY A 19 -8.87 -9.50 -8.93
CA GLY A 19 -9.84 -9.65 -7.86
C GLY A 19 -10.62 -10.96 -7.94
N GLU A 20 -11.13 -11.32 -9.12
CA GLU A 20 -11.82 -12.58 -9.37
C GLU A 20 -10.92 -13.81 -9.11
N ILE A 21 -9.64 -13.73 -9.54
CA ILE A 21 -8.68 -14.80 -9.30
C ILE A 21 -8.44 -14.98 -7.78
N LEU A 22 -8.35 -13.90 -7.02
CA LEU A 22 -8.14 -13.93 -5.58
C LEU A 22 -9.37 -14.48 -4.83
N LEU A 23 -10.57 -14.10 -5.24
CA LEU A 23 -11.82 -14.58 -4.65
C LEU A 23 -12.08 -16.06 -4.94
N GLY A 24 -11.54 -16.59 -6.03
CA GLY A 24 -11.68 -17.99 -6.43
C GLY A 24 -10.92 -19.03 -5.58
N GLY A 25 -10.38 -18.62 -4.41
CA GLY A 25 -9.70 -19.48 -3.43
C GLY A 25 -8.17 -19.45 -3.54
N ILE A 26 -7.53 -19.44 -2.37
CA ILE A 26 -6.08 -19.20 -2.20
C ILE A 26 -5.22 -20.25 -2.91
N GLY A 27 -5.62 -21.52 -2.89
CA GLY A 27 -4.80 -22.63 -3.42
C GLY A 27 -4.54 -22.59 -4.94
N GLY A 28 -5.30 -21.80 -5.69
CA GLY A 28 -5.16 -21.70 -7.15
C GLY A 28 -4.71 -20.34 -7.67
N VAL A 29 -4.43 -19.38 -6.79
CA VAL A 29 -4.10 -18.00 -7.19
C VAL A 29 -2.86 -17.93 -8.07
N VAL A 30 -1.75 -18.50 -7.61
CA VAL A 30 -0.46 -18.46 -8.30
C VAL A 30 -0.53 -19.08 -9.69
N PRO A 31 -0.99 -20.33 -9.87
CA PRO A 31 -1.06 -20.92 -11.20
C PRO A 31 -2.05 -20.20 -12.13
N ARG A 32 -3.16 -19.65 -11.62
CA ARG A 32 -4.10 -18.85 -12.42
C ARG A 32 -3.50 -17.54 -12.90
N LEU A 33 -2.76 -16.83 -12.03
CA LEU A 33 -2.05 -15.61 -12.39
C LEU A 33 -0.96 -15.89 -13.45
N ILE A 34 -0.18 -16.95 -13.27
CA ILE A 34 0.87 -17.34 -14.24
C ILE A 34 0.24 -17.68 -15.58
N LYS A 35 -0.84 -18.46 -15.60
CA LYS A 35 -1.54 -18.85 -16.83
C LYS A 35 -2.10 -17.64 -17.59
N LYS A 36 -2.61 -16.65 -16.87
CA LYS A 36 -3.27 -15.47 -17.48
C LYS A 36 -2.29 -14.37 -17.88
N TYR A 37 -1.29 -14.07 -17.06
CA TYR A 37 -0.41 -12.90 -17.22
C TYR A 37 1.07 -13.27 -17.46
N GLY A 38 1.41 -14.55 -17.36
CA GLY A 38 2.81 -15.00 -17.42
C GLY A 38 3.54 -14.83 -16.07
N PHE A 39 4.69 -15.50 -15.95
CA PHE A 39 5.45 -15.59 -14.70
C PHE A 39 5.93 -14.23 -14.18
N LYS A 40 6.45 -13.37 -15.06
CA LYS A 40 7.00 -12.05 -14.70
C LYS A 40 5.93 -11.15 -14.06
N GLU A 41 4.77 -11.07 -14.71
CA GLU A 41 3.67 -10.23 -14.25
C GLU A 41 2.98 -10.81 -13.00
N ALA A 42 2.80 -12.13 -12.97
CA ALA A 42 2.27 -12.81 -11.78
C ALA A 42 3.14 -12.56 -10.54
N ARG A 43 4.47 -12.66 -10.67
CA ARG A 43 5.42 -12.34 -9.59
C ARG A 43 5.30 -10.89 -9.13
N ARG A 44 5.15 -9.95 -10.07
CA ARG A 44 4.95 -8.53 -9.77
C ARG A 44 3.67 -8.30 -8.97
N ILE A 45 2.53 -8.80 -9.48
CA ILE A 45 1.22 -8.68 -8.83
C ILE A 45 1.27 -9.22 -7.41
N LEU A 46 1.79 -10.43 -7.24
CA LEU A 46 1.93 -11.05 -5.91
C LEU A 46 2.87 -10.27 -4.99
N GLY A 47 3.97 -9.75 -5.51
CA GLY A 47 4.92 -8.94 -4.74
C GLY A 47 4.27 -7.68 -4.18
N VAL A 48 3.56 -6.92 -5.01
CA VAL A 48 2.85 -5.71 -4.57
C VAL A 48 1.70 -6.03 -3.62
N PHE A 49 0.99 -7.13 -3.86
CA PHE A 49 -0.12 -7.55 -3.00
C PHE A 49 0.34 -8.03 -1.63
N LEU A 50 1.45 -8.76 -1.57
CA LEU A 50 1.98 -9.32 -0.32
C LEU A 50 2.86 -8.33 0.47
N ALA A 51 3.44 -7.32 -0.18
CA ALA A 51 4.33 -6.36 0.47
C ALA A 51 3.75 -5.71 1.73
N PRO A 52 2.48 -5.21 1.74
CA PRO A 52 1.87 -4.65 2.94
C PRO A 52 1.64 -5.67 4.05
N ILE A 53 1.46 -6.94 3.69
CA ILE A 53 1.22 -8.04 4.63
C ILE A 53 2.52 -8.48 5.30
N ILE A 54 3.61 -8.52 4.51
CA ILE A 54 4.93 -8.95 4.99
C ILE A 54 5.60 -7.83 5.80
N SER A 55 5.47 -6.58 5.34
CA SER A 55 6.08 -5.40 5.95
C SER A 55 5.03 -4.55 6.66
N PHE A 56 4.41 -5.11 7.69
CA PHE A 56 3.42 -4.40 8.48
C PHE A 56 4.10 -3.36 9.39
N LYS A 57 3.82 -2.09 9.13
CA LYS A 57 4.31 -0.96 9.91
C LYS A 57 3.16 -0.33 10.69
N PRO A 58 3.42 0.32 11.84
CA PRO A 58 2.45 1.19 12.50
C PRO A 58 1.88 2.25 11.53
N LEU A 59 0.66 2.72 11.78
CA LEU A 59 -0.02 3.67 10.87
C LEU A 59 0.78 4.96 10.68
N GLU A 60 1.41 5.45 11.73
CA GLU A 60 2.23 6.66 11.76
C GLU A 60 3.56 6.53 11.01
N MET A 61 3.98 5.31 10.68
CA MET A 61 5.23 5.03 9.97
C MET A 61 5.03 4.69 8.50
N ASN A 62 3.79 4.65 8.03
CA ASN A 62 3.48 4.35 6.65
C ASN A 62 3.46 5.61 5.79
N GLU A 63 3.87 5.44 4.54
CA GLU A 63 3.61 6.37 3.47
C GLU A 63 2.26 6.05 2.84
N TYR A 64 1.50 7.09 2.51
CA TYR A 64 0.16 6.96 1.95
C TYR A 64 0.08 7.68 0.60
N TRP A 65 -0.12 6.91 -0.45
CA TRP A 65 -0.14 7.38 -1.82
C TRP A 65 -1.57 7.53 -2.36
N SER A 66 -1.81 8.56 -3.16
CA SER A 66 -3.01 8.61 -3.98
C SER A 66 -2.92 7.56 -5.09
N ARG A 67 -4.01 6.82 -5.33
CA ARG A 67 -4.05 5.86 -6.45
C ARG A 67 -4.37 6.50 -7.77
N THR A 68 -5.19 7.54 -7.72
CA THR A 68 -5.66 8.29 -8.88
C THR A 68 -5.05 9.66 -8.86
N SER A 69 -5.00 10.28 -10.03
CA SER A 69 -4.70 11.69 -10.15
C SER A 69 -5.90 12.54 -9.74
N PHE A 70 -5.62 13.71 -9.21
CA PHE A 70 -6.60 14.71 -8.81
C PHE A 70 -6.33 16.01 -9.54
N GLN A 71 -7.37 16.81 -9.73
CA GLN A 71 -7.20 18.16 -10.20
C GLN A 71 -6.86 19.10 -9.04
N PHE A 72 -5.79 19.85 -9.20
CA PHE A 72 -5.36 20.87 -8.24
C PHE A 72 -5.13 22.19 -8.99
N GLY A 73 -6.14 23.05 -8.98
CA GLY A 73 -6.19 24.21 -9.88
C GLY A 73 -6.20 23.75 -11.34
N ASP A 74 -5.26 24.23 -12.12
CA ASP A 74 -5.11 23.91 -13.55
C ASP A 74 -4.24 22.66 -13.79
N PHE A 75 -3.72 22.06 -12.73
CA PHE A 75 -2.77 20.93 -12.82
C PHE A 75 -3.43 19.64 -12.42
N ARG A 76 -2.99 18.55 -13.05
CA ARG A 76 -3.24 17.18 -12.58
C ARG A 76 -2.13 16.79 -11.64
N THR A 77 -2.49 16.19 -10.49
CA THR A 77 -1.55 15.90 -9.43
C THR A 77 -1.79 14.52 -8.84
N ARG A 78 -0.74 13.93 -8.30
CA ARG A 78 -0.80 12.86 -7.30
C ARG A 78 -0.30 13.42 -5.98
N PHE A 79 -0.66 12.81 -4.87
CA PHE A 79 -0.14 13.19 -3.57
C PHE A 79 0.41 12.00 -2.80
N LEU A 80 1.37 12.32 -1.96
CA LEU A 80 1.99 11.43 -0.98
C LEU A 80 1.88 12.09 0.39
N ILE A 81 1.43 11.34 1.38
CA ILE A 81 1.52 11.70 2.80
C ILE A 81 2.57 10.79 3.40
N ARG A 82 3.64 11.36 3.94
CA ARG A 82 4.73 10.62 4.56
C ARG A 82 5.03 11.15 5.96
N PRO A 83 5.56 10.30 6.87
CA PRO A 83 6.02 10.77 8.17
C PRO A 83 7.07 11.86 8.02
N SER A 84 6.96 12.96 8.77
CA SER A 84 7.95 14.03 8.76
C SER A 84 9.28 13.57 9.33
N ALA A 85 10.39 14.03 8.72
CA ALA A 85 11.74 13.64 9.10
C ALA A 85 12.13 14.00 10.56
N GLY A 86 11.45 14.99 11.14
CA GLY A 86 11.65 15.42 12.54
C GLY A 86 10.80 14.66 13.56
N MET A 87 9.93 13.76 13.13
CA MET A 87 9.09 12.97 14.03
C MET A 87 9.97 12.00 14.81
N LYS A 88 10.06 12.18 16.13
CA LYS A 88 10.63 11.13 16.99
C LYS A 88 9.73 9.92 16.88
N ILE A 89 10.27 8.80 16.39
CA ILE A 89 9.59 7.53 16.33
C ILE A 89 9.28 7.11 17.76
N LEU A 90 8.08 7.39 18.21
CA LEU A 90 7.63 7.16 19.58
C LEU A 90 7.37 5.68 19.85
N SER A 91 7.09 4.91 18.83
CA SER A 91 6.98 3.46 18.93
C SER A 91 8.35 2.84 18.73
N THR A 92 8.95 2.36 19.79
CA THR A 92 10.07 1.43 19.75
C THR A 92 9.74 0.36 18.72
N GLY A 93 10.52 0.36 17.61
CA GLY A 93 10.25 -0.45 16.43
C GLY A 93 10.19 -1.95 16.69
N GLN A 94 9.14 -2.41 17.29
CA GLN A 94 8.71 -3.77 17.04
C GLN A 94 8.15 -3.79 15.60
N GLN A 95 9.08 -3.97 14.65
CA GLN A 95 8.70 -4.58 13.39
C GLN A 95 7.85 -5.78 13.76
N LEU A 96 6.57 -5.67 13.53
CA LEU A 96 5.65 -6.78 13.72
C LEU A 96 6.01 -7.84 12.67
N SER A 97 7.06 -8.60 12.97
CA SER A 97 7.46 -9.83 12.25
C SER A 97 6.35 -10.90 12.30
N GLY A 98 5.15 -10.50 12.69
CA GLY A 98 3.99 -11.34 12.91
C GLY A 98 2.89 -11.27 11.85
N GLY A 99 2.96 -10.37 10.85
CA GLY A 99 1.85 -10.23 9.91
C GLY A 99 1.50 -11.54 9.19
N LEU A 100 2.47 -12.20 8.60
CA LEU A 100 2.26 -13.50 7.96
C LEU A 100 1.97 -14.62 8.98
N ARG A 101 2.66 -14.58 10.12
CA ARG A 101 2.46 -15.56 11.20
C ARG A 101 1.09 -15.42 11.87
N SER A 102 0.60 -14.18 12.03
CA SER A 102 -0.74 -13.90 12.54
C SER A 102 -1.84 -14.37 11.58
N LEU A 103 -1.66 -14.17 10.28
CA LEU A 103 -2.56 -14.69 9.24
C LEU A 103 -2.58 -16.23 9.22
N MET A 104 -1.42 -16.88 9.39
CA MET A 104 -1.32 -18.34 9.38
C MET A 104 -1.83 -18.98 10.67
N GLN A 105 -1.78 -18.28 11.80
CA GLN A 105 -2.19 -18.81 13.11
C GLN A 105 -3.66 -18.52 13.47
N GLY A 106 -4.43 -17.86 12.57
CA GLY A 106 -5.83 -17.53 12.83
C GLY A 106 -6.04 -16.68 14.09
N GLY A 107 -4.96 -16.04 14.55
CA GLY A 107 -5.00 -15.21 15.75
C GLY A 107 -5.87 -14.00 15.51
N ALA A 108 -7.01 -13.94 16.18
CA ALA A 108 -7.80 -12.73 16.30
C ALA A 108 -6.90 -11.62 16.87
N GLN A 109 -6.30 -10.84 15.98
CA GLN A 109 -5.69 -9.59 16.37
C GLN A 109 -6.83 -8.78 16.99
N LYS A 110 -6.68 -8.34 18.25
CA LYS A 110 -7.73 -7.61 18.96
C LYS A 110 -8.27 -6.54 18.02
N ASP A 111 -9.58 -6.55 17.79
CA ASP A 111 -10.27 -5.48 17.12
C ASP A 111 -9.78 -4.16 17.74
N HIS A 112 -9.33 -3.22 16.90
CA HIS A 112 -8.79 -1.92 17.34
C HIS A 112 -7.30 -1.84 17.71
N TYR A 113 -6.48 -2.89 17.52
CA TYR A 113 -5.04 -2.84 17.82
C TYR A 113 -4.33 -1.61 17.22
N LEU A 114 -4.57 -1.31 15.92
CA LEU A 114 -3.98 -0.15 15.26
C LEU A 114 -4.43 1.17 15.87
N ARG A 115 -5.70 1.25 16.28
CA ARG A 115 -6.26 2.43 16.96
C ARG A 115 -5.63 2.62 18.34
N GLU A 116 -5.45 1.55 19.09
CA GLU A 116 -4.84 1.58 20.41
C GLU A 116 -3.38 2.02 20.32
N LYS A 117 -2.61 1.47 19.37
CA LYS A 117 -1.22 1.84 19.14
C LYS A 117 -1.07 3.30 18.71
N LEU A 118 -1.90 3.78 17.80
CA LEU A 118 -1.89 5.19 17.42
C LEU A 118 -2.24 6.10 18.61
N ARG A 119 -3.22 5.70 19.44
CA ARG A 119 -3.60 6.44 20.63
C ARG A 119 -2.48 6.48 21.69
N GLU A 120 -1.76 5.38 21.87
CA GLU A 120 -0.57 5.32 22.73
C GLU A 120 0.52 6.26 22.21
N GLY A 121 0.86 6.19 20.92
CA GLY A 121 1.84 7.09 20.32
C GLY A 121 1.48 8.57 20.47
N LEU A 122 0.22 8.93 20.27
CA LEU A 122 -0.26 10.33 20.47
C LEU A 122 -0.22 10.82 21.92
N LYS A 123 -0.19 9.93 22.91
CA LYS A 123 0.02 10.33 24.32
C LYS A 123 1.49 10.63 24.63
N GLU A 124 2.40 10.04 23.88
CA GLU A 124 3.84 10.19 24.08
C GLU A 124 4.41 11.37 23.28
N GLY A 125 3.69 11.84 22.27
CA GLY A 125 4.12 12.97 21.46
C GLY A 125 3.22 13.27 20.25
N GLU A 126 3.74 14.10 19.35
CA GLU A 126 3.02 14.52 18.15
C GLU A 126 3.33 13.59 16.96
N VAL A 127 2.30 13.32 16.16
CA VAL A 127 2.44 12.60 14.89
C VAL A 127 2.30 13.63 13.77
N CYS A 128 3.40 13.90 13.07
CA CYS A 128 3.47 14.85 11.99
C CYS A 128 3.68 14.16 10.64
N PHE A 129 2.99 14.64 9.62
CA PHE A 129 3.14 14.16 8.25
C PHE A 129 3.43 15.31 7.30
N ASP A 130 4.31 15.06 6.35
CA ASP A 130 4.53 15.93 5.20
C ASP A 130 3.51 15.57 4.12
N PHE A 131 2.78 16.56 3.62
CA PHE A 131 1.92 16.42 2.47
C PHE A 131 2.68 16.85 1.22
N CYS A 132 3.01 15.89 0.36
CA CYS A 132 3.77 16.11 -0.86
C CYS A 132 2.86 16.00 -2.09
N ILE A 133 3.09 16.87 -3.06
CA ILE A 133 2.33 16.91 -4.32
C ILE A 133 3.29 16.66 -5.48
N GLN A 134 2.94 15.69 -6.34
CA GLN A 134 3.61 15.44 -7.61
C GLN A 134 2.76 16.03 -8.73
N LEU A 135 3.28 17.07 -9.38
CA LEU A 135 2.61 17.67 -10.53
C LEU A 135 2.81 16.83 -11.79
N PHE A 136 1.77 16.74 -12.60
CA PHE A 136 1.88 16.17 -13.94
C PHE A 136 2.78 17.02 -14.83
N VAL A 137 3.75 16.39 -15.46
CA VAL A 137 4.68 17.04 -16.41
C VAL A 137 4.37 16.56 -17.83
N ASP A 138 4.46 15.26 -18.06
CA ASP A 138 4.16 14.61 -19.34
C ASP A 138 3.90 13.11 -19.13
N GLU A 139 3.30 12.44 -20.13
CA GLU A 139 2.95 11.02 -20.07
C GLU A 139 4.15 10.07 -19.92
N LYS A 140 5.37 10.51 -20.23
CA LYS A 140 6.57 9.66 -20.09
C LYS A 140 7.14 9.73 -18.69
N LYS A 141 7.10 10.91 -18.06
CA LYS A 141 7.69 11.16 -16.73
C LYS A 141 6.70 10.91 -15.59
N THR A 142 5.45 11.29 -15.80
CA THR A 142 4.41 11.22 -14.76
C THR A 142 3.10 10.68 -15.36
N PRO A 143 3.06 9.43 -15.88
CA PRO A 143 1.89 8.88 -16.55
C PRO A 143 0.68 8.87 -15.62
N ILE A 144 -0.46 9.34 -16.13
CA ILE A 144 -1.69 9.44 -15.35
C ILE A 144 -2.48 8.13 -15.38
N GLU A 145 -2.44 7.45 -16.52
CA GLU A 145 -3.29 6.27 -16.80
C GLU A 145 -2.66 4.96 -16.34
N ASP A 146 -1.35 4.89 -16.22
CA ASP A 146 -0.66 3.71 -15.72
C ASP A 146 -0.36 3.85 -14.21
N ALA A 147 -1.19 3.20 -13.40
CA ALA A 147 -1.03 3.19 -11.94
C ALA A 147 0.19 2.37 -11.45
N TYR A 148 0.95 1.78 -12.38
CA TYR A 148 2.16 1.01 -12.09
C TYR A 148 3.43 1.86 -12.10
N ILE A 149 3.42 2.99 -12.80
CA ILE A 149 4.60 3.87 -12.92
C ILE A 149 4.54 4.93 -11.81
N GLU A 150 5.65 5.03 -11.08
CA GLU A 150 5.86 5.98 -10.00
C GLU A 150 6.38 7.32 -10.53
#